data_c4d3e9657cb50d33e80d294afcc92927
#
_entry.id   c4d3e9657cb50d33e80d294afcc92927
#
_cell.length_a   1.000
_cell.length_b   1.000
_cell.length_c   1.000
_cell.angle_alpha   90.00
_cell.angle_beta   90.00
_cell.angle_gamma   90.00
#
_symmetry.space_group_name_H-M   'P 1'
#
loop_
_entity.id
_entity.type
_entity.pdbx_description
1 polymer ?
#
loop_
_entity_poly.entity_id
_entity_poly.type
_entity_poly.pdbx_seq_one_letter_code
_entity_poly.pdbx_strand_id
1 'polypeptide(L)'
;MKEVLIAGFGEVMLRLCPEGKKRFAQVLPGELQASYGGGEANVCASFAMLGGKSRYLTGLPDNPVSRGFAAQLAGMGCDVSRILYSKKGRMGIYFAEHGSNMRGSNVVYDREGSTISMLAPEEYDFDAMLDGVTHLHLSGITPSLTKNAFLSTLAIAEKAAEKNITISIDLNYRKKLWNWEEGTAKNVLANRCMSQIVPLADIIIGNEEDASDVFGINASNTSIEKGELNIEGYKEVAALLSAKFPKAKYIAITLRESISADHNNWGGMLYDCSAKEAFFAPLAADNTYAPYEIRDIEDRFGGGDSFCAGLLFALNTEELSTPANAIRFAVAASALKHTISGDYNFSSRKEVESLMKGSASGRVQR
;
A
#
# COMPACT_ATOMS: atom_id res chain seq x y z
N MET A 1 20.56 18.38 0.80
CA MET A 1 19.17 17.97 0.42
C MET A 1 18.20 18.30 1.55
N LYS A 2 16.96 18.70 1.29
CA LYS A 2 15.94 18.75 2.35
C LYS A 2 15.74 17.34 2.88
N GLU A 3 15.70 17.20 4.19
CA GLU A 3 15.41 15.93 4.83
C GLU A 3 14.01 15.43 4.41
N VAL A 4 13.89 14.20 3.93
CA VAL A 4 12.63 13.64 3.46
C VAL A 4 11.84 13.11 4.66
N LEU A 5 10.64 13.67 4.87
CA LEU A 5 9.65 13.18 5.80
C LEU A 5 8.40 12.76 5.00
N ILE A 6 8.11 11.47 4.95
CA ILE A 6 6.85 11.02 4.36
C ILE A 6 5.75 10.98 5.43
N ALA A 7 4.53 11.32 5.04
CA ALA A 7 3.34 11.13 5.87
C ALA A 7 2.36 10.18 5.18
N GLY A 8 1.72 9.29 5.92
CA GLY A 8 0.61 8.46 5.44
C GLY A 8 -0.67 8.82 6.18
N PHE A 9 -1.77 9.10 5.46
CA PHE A 9 -3.08 9.38 6.05
C PHE A 9 -4.07 8.27 5.69
N GLY A 10 -4.52 7.52 6.70
CA GLY A 10 -5.44 6.41 6.44
C GLY A 10 -5.91 5.65 7.68
N GLU A 11 -6.67 4.58 7.46
CA GLU A 11 -7.21 3.73 8.51
C GLU A 11 -6.21 2.68 8.97
N VAL A 12 -6.13 2.48 10.27
CA VAL A 12 -5.51 1.31 10.89
C VAL A 12 -6.56 0.50 11.63
N MET A 13 -6.41 -0.82 11.58
CA MET A 13 -7.29 -1.78 12.21
C MET A 13 -6.51 -2.74 13.11
N LEU A 14 -7.20 -3.26 14.13
CA LEU A 14 -6.72 -4.42 14.87
C LEU A 14 -6.94 -5.67 13.99
N ARG A 15 -5.88 -6.43 13.75
CA ARG A 15 -5.93 -7.72 13.08
C ARG A 15 -6.02 -8.83 14.10
N LEU A 16 -6.97 -9.75 13.91
CA LEU A 16 -7.11 -10.96 14.70
C LEU A 16 -7.01 -12.17 13.77
N CYS A 17 -6.09 -13.09 14.05
CA CYS A 17 -5.94 -14.30 13.24
C CYS A 17 -5.63 -15.52 14.09
N PRO A 18 -6.04 -16.72 13.66
CA PRO A 18 -5.56 -17.97 14.21
C PRO A 18 -4.05 -18.14 14.01
N GLU A 19 -3.40 -18.86 14.89
CA GLU A 19 -2.00 -19.22 14.75
C GLU A 19 -1.77 -20.06 13.48
N GLY A 20 -0.76 -19.70 12.70
CA GLY A 20 -0.36 -20.39 11.48
C GLY A 20 -1.47 -20.44 10.44
N LYS A 21 -1.74 -21.63 9.89
CA LYS A 21 -2.74 -21.84 8.83
C LYS A 21 -4.06 -22.46 9.34
N LYS A 22 -4.34 -22.35 10.66
CA LYS A 22 -5.59 -22.84 11.27
C LYS A 22 -6.78 -21.96 10.84
N ARG A 23 -7.98 -22.54 10.91
CA ARG A 23 -9.24 -21.82 10.69
C ARG A 23 -9.82 -21.33 12.01
N PHE A 24 -10.66 -20.31 11.99
CA PHE A 24 -11.40 -19.83 13.18
C PHE A 24 -12.17 -20.96 13.86
N ALA A 25 -12.84 -21.82 13.08
CA ALA A 25 -13.58 -22.96 13.60
C ALA A 25 -12.72 -24.01 14.33
N GLN A 26 -11.40 -23.99 14.17
CA GLN A 26 -10.48 -24.90 14.88
C GLN A 26 -9.98 -24.31 16.21
N VAL A 27 -9.98 -22.98 16.33
CA VAL A 27 -9.38 -22.27 17.46
C VAL A 27 -10.41 -21.62 18.40
N LEU A 28 -11.61 -21.34 17.90
CA LEU A 28 -12.67 -20.73 18.70
C LEU A 28 -13.63 -21.78 19.26
N PRO A 29 -14.00 -21.68 20.54
CA PRO A 29 -13.56 -20.66 21.51
C PRO A 29 -12.10 -20.91 21.97
N GLY A 30 -11.27 -19.84 21.97
CA GLY A 30 -9.84 -19.94 22.33
C GLY A 30 -9.08 -18.67 21.97
N GLU A 31 -7.78 -18.80 21.72
CA GLU A 31 -6.87 -17.68 21.53
C GLU A 31 -6.71 -17.28 20.06
N LEU A 32 -6.60 -15.99 19.82
CA LEU A 32 -6.24 -15.40 18.52
C LEU A 32 -4.99 -14.53 18.69
N GLN A 33 -4.15 -14.54 17.68
CA GLN A 33 -3.03 -13.61 17.58
C GLN A 33 -3.56 -12.23 17.20
N ALA A 34 -3.16 -11.19 17.93
CA ALA A 34 -3.51 -9.81 17.69
C ALA A 34 -2.31 -9.02 17.15
N SER A 35 -2.52 -8.29 16.07
CA SER A 35 -1.56 -7.35 15.49
C SER A 35 -2.30 -6.14 14.91
N TYR A 36 -1.58 -5.18 14.33
CA TYR A 36 -2.19 -4.06 13.65
C TYR A 36 -1.84 -4.07 12.17
N GLY A 37 -2.75 -3.55 11.34
CA GLY A 37 -2.54 -3.40 9.91
C GLY A 37 -3.41 -2.30 9.32
N GLY A 38 -2.89 -1.66 8.29
CA GLY A 38 -3.56 -0.59 7.54
C GLY A 38 -2.61 -0.07 6.47
N GLY A 39 -3.09 0.14 5.24
CA GLY A 39 -2.24 0.41 4.09
C GLY A 39 -1.19 1.48 4.36
N GLU A 40 -1.63 2.67 4.71
CA GLU A 40 -0.75 3.82 4.94
C GLU A 40 0.11 3.66 6.21
N ALA A 41 -0.39 2.97 7.25
CA ALA A 41 0.41 2.63 8.43
C ALA A 41 1.52 1.64 8.08
N ASN A 42 1.21 0.63 7.25
CA ASN A 42 2.18 -0.35 6.76
C ASN A 42 3.27 0.33 5.92
N VAL A 43 2.90 1.29 5.07
CA VAL A 43 3.86 2.10 4.28
C VAL A 43 4.77 2.91 5.21
N CYS A 44 4.22 3.62 6.19
CA CYS A 44 5.00 4.42 7.15
C CYS A 44 5.94 3.54 7.99
N ALA A 45 5.46 2.40 8.48
CA ALA A 45 6.28 1.43 9.22
C ALA A 45 7.44 0.91 8.37
N SER A 46 7.14 0.43 7.15
CA SER A 46 8.16 -0.09 6.23
C SER A 46 9.19 0.96 5.85
N PHE A 47 8.77 2.21 5.59
CA PHE A 47 9.67 3.31 5.27
C PHE A 47 10.62 3.64 6.42
N ALA A 48 10.11 3.63 7.66
CA ALA A 48 10.94 3.82 8.86
C ALA A 48 11.93 2.67 9.06
N MET A 49 11.51 1.42 8.87
CA MET A 49 12.38 0.24 8.96
C MET A 49 13.50 0.23 7.92
N LEU A 50 13.27 0.83 6.75
CA LEU A 50 14.30 1.05 5.73
C LEU A 50 15.29 2.18 6.09
N GLY A 51 15.05 2.91 7.19
CA GLY A 51 15.89 3.99 7.69
C GLY A 51 15.44 5.39 7.26
N GLY A 52 14.25 5.53 6.69
CA GLY A 52 13.64 6.82 6.35
C GLY A 52 12.88 7.44 7.53
N LYS A 53 12.45 8.69 7.39
CA LYS A 53 11.59 9.38 8.37
C LYS A 53 10.15 9.33 7.90
N SER A 54 9.27 8.82 8.73
CA SER A 54 7.84 8.75 8.44
C SER A 54 6.99 9.32 9.57
N ARG A 55 5.79 9.77 9.22
CA ARG A 55 4.73 10.23 10.12
C ARG A 55 3.42 9.55 9.75
N TYR A 56 2.71 9.00 10.73
CA TYR A 56 1.41 8.42 10.48
C TYR A 56 0.29 9.34 10.98
N LEU A 57 -0.68 9.59 10.11
CA LEU A 57 -1.80 10.49 10.31
C LEU A 57 -3.11 9.70 10.25
N THR A 58 -3.94 9.82 11.28
CA THR A 58 -5.24 9.13 11.36
C THR A 58 -6.10 9.70 12.47
N GLY A 59 -7.37 9.29 12.51
CA GLY A 59 -8.25 9.46 13.67
C GLY A 59 -8.46 8.14 14.40
N LEU A 60 -8.25 8.11 15.72
CA LEU A 60 -8.40 6.92 16.57
C LEU A 60 -9.24 7.21 17.81
N PRO A 61 -9.93 6.19 18.38
CA PRO A 61 -10.52 6.34 19.70
C PRO A 61 -9.44 6.44 20.78
N ASP A 62 -9.67 7.24 21.81
CA ASP A 62 -8.73 7.33 22.93
C ASP A 62 -8.93 6.18 23.91
N ASN A 63 -8.21 5.08 23.68
CA ASN A 63 -8.26 3.88 24.51
C ASN A 63 -6.92 3.13 24.48
N PRO A 64 -6.71 2.15 25.38
CA PRO A 64 -5.45 1.41 25.47
C PRO A 64 -5.05 0.68 24.17
N VAL A 65 -6.01 0.19 23.37
CA VAL A 65 -5.70 -0.52 22.10
C VAL A 65 -5.09 0.45 21.09
N SER A 66 -5.67 1.66 20.94
CA SER A 66 -5.13 2.71 20.07
C SER A 66 -3.78 3.23 20.55
N ARG A 67 -3.60 3.35 21.87
CA ARG A 67 -2.31 3.75 22.45
C ARG A 67 -1.24 2.67 22.27
N GLY A 68 -1.62 1.38 22.34
CA GLY A 68 -0.74 0.25 22.01
C GLY A 68 -0.25 0.28 20.56
N PHE A 69 -1.15 0.55 19.62
CA PHE A 69 -0.78 0.76 18.21
C PHE A 69 0.23 1.90 18.04
N ALA A 70 -0.08 3.08 18.61
CA ALA A 70 0.81 4.23 18.50
C ALA A 70 2.20 3.96 19.08
N ALA A 71 2.27 3.28 20.23
CA ALA A 71 3.53 2.88 20.86
C ALA A 71 4.33 1.89 20.00
N GLN A 72 3.67 0.91 19.37
CA GLN A 72 4.33 -0.03 18.46
C GLN A 72 4.91 0.70 17.24
N LEU A 73 4.10 1.56 16.59
CA LEU A 73 4.53 2.27 15.38
C LEU A 73 5.66 3.27 15.69
N ALA A 74 5.60 3.96 16.84
CA ALA A 74 6.68 4.81 17.33
C ALA A 74 7.97 4.02 17.60
N GLY A 75 7.85 2.80 18.15
CA GLY A 75 8.97 1.89 18.36
C GLY A 75 9.68 1.45 17.08
N MET A 76 8.99 1.52 15.94
CA MET A 76 9.57 1.30 14.61
C MET A 76 10.22 2.56 14.02
N GLY A 77 10.17 3.71 14.71
CA GLY A 77 10.76 4.97 14.26
C GLY A 77 9.80 5.89 13.49
N CYS A 78 8.50 5.58 13.46
CA CYS A 78 7.50 6.44 12.84
C CYS A 78 7.00 7.52 13.82
N ASP A 79 6.88 8.76 13.38
CA ASP A 79 6.27 9.84 14.16
C ASP A 79 4.75 9.66 14.23
N VAL A 80 4.23 9.52 15.45
CA VAL A 80 2.80 9.33 15.76
C VAL A 80 2.21 10.53 16.50
N SER A 81 2.96 11.63 16.63
CA SER A 81 2.59 12.80 17.43
C SER A 81 1.36 13.54 16.90
N ARG A 82 0.99 13.29 15.65
CA ARG A 82 -0.14 13.93 14.97
C ARG A 82 -1.36 13.02 14.79
N ILE A 83 -1.42 11.89 15.51
CA ILE A 83 -2.64 11.08 15.57
C ILE A 83 -3.73 11.87 16.33
N LEU A 84 -4.90 12.00 15.69
CA LEU A 84 -6.06 12.63 16.32
C LEU A 84 -6.81 11.60 17.17
N TYR A 85 -6.85 11.83 18.49
CA TYR A 85 -7.66 11.01 19.38
C TYR A 85 -9.04 11.63 19.59
N SER A 86 -10.09 10.84 19.38
CA SER A 86 -11.49 11.29 19.43
C SER A 86 -12.33 10.39 20.33
N LYS A 87 -13.44 10.95 20.83
CA LYS A 87 -14.48 10.18 21.52
C LYS A 87 -15.47 9.53 20.54
N LYS A 88 -15.38 9.85 19.25
CA LYS A 88 -16.21 9.28 18.19
C LYS A 88 -15.63 7.96 17.70
N GLY A 89 -16.49 7.01 17.44
CA GLY A 89 -16.13 5.77 16.76
C GLY A 89 -15.30 4.78 17.57
N ARG A 90 -14.68 3.88 16.85
CA ARG A 90 -13.90 2.75 17.37
C ARG A 90 -12.68 2.49 16.49
N MET A 91 -11.75 1.66 16.93
CA MET A 91 -10.77 1.06 16.02
C MET A 91 -11.47 -0.03 15.20
N GLY A 92 -11.29 -0.01 13.89
CA GLY A 92 -11.74 -1.11 13.03
C GLY A 92 -11.03 -2.41 13.38
N ILE A 93 -11.67 -3.53 13.10
CA ILE A 93 -11.11 -4.88 13.29
C ILE A 93 -11.19 -5.64 11.98
N TYR A 94 -10.23 -6.47 11.69
CA TYR A 94 -10.40 -7.50 10.69
C TYR A 94 -9.89 -8.85 11.19
N PHE A 95 -10.57 -9.89 10.73
CA PHE A 95 -10.26 -11.27 11.03
C PHE A 95 -9.66 -11.89 9.78
N ALA A 96 -8.48 -12.51 9.91
CA ALA A 96 -7.78 -13.09 8.79
C ALA A 96 -7.49 -14.58 9.02
N GLU A 97 -7.86 -15.43 8.07
CA GLU A 97 -7.41 -16.80 7.99
C GLU A 97 -6.38 -16.94 6.88
N HIS A 98 -5.21 -17.44 7.20
CA HIS A 98 -4.19 -17.72 6.18
C HIS A 98 -4.60 -18.89 5.28
N GLY A 99 -4.36 -18.70 4.01
CA GLY A 99 -4.49 -19.75 3.02
C GLY A 99 -3.39 -20.80 3.14
N SER A 100 -3.58 -21.90 2.45
CA SER A 100 -2.56 -22.95 2.30
C SER A 100 -2.81 -23.72 1.01
N ASN A 101 -1.84 -23.80 0.14
CA ASN A 101 -1.93 -24.46 -1.15
C ASN A 101 -3.17 -24.02 -1.94
N MET A 102 -4.10 -24.92 -2.25
CA MET A 102 -5.35 -24.63 -2.98
C MET A 102 -6.40 -23.85 -2.17
N ARG A 103 -6.24 -23.77 -0.85
CA ARG A 103 -7.17 -23.07 0.03
C ARG A 103 -6.78 -21.60 0.16
N GLY A 104 -7.55 -20.69 -0.44
CA GLY A 104 -7.34 -19.26 -0.34
C GLY A 104 -7.43 -18.71 1.09
N SER A 105 -6.78 -17.58 1.34
CA SER A 105 -6.97 -16.80 2.56
C SER A 105 -8.37 -16.21 2.61
N ASN A 106 -8.91 -16.03 3.82
CA ASN A 106 -10.21 -15.41 4.03
C ASN A 106 -10.08 -14.19 4.95
N VAL A 107 -10.82 -13.11 4.63
CA VAL A 107 -10.83 -11.89 5.45
C VAL A 107 -12.27 -11.45 5.70
N VAL A 108 -12.57 -11.25 6.99
CA VAL A 108 -13.83 -10.67 7.47
C VAL A 108 -13.52 -9.33 8.10
N TYR A 109 -14.17 -8.27 7.61
CA TYR A 109 -14.01 -6.92 8.14
C TYR A 109 -15.13 -6.57 9.10
N ASP A 110 -14.77 -6.03 10.25
CA ASP A 110 -15.63 -5.37 11.22
C ASP A 110 -15.06 -3.95 11.45
N ARG A 111 -15.30 -3.06 10.49
CA ARG A 111 -14.70 -1.72 10.43
C ARG A 111 -15.71 -0.57 10.39
N GLU A 112 -17.00 -0.87 10.36
CA GLU A 112 -18.05 0.14 10.36
C GLU A 112 -17.97 1.00 11.63
N GLY A 113 -18.15 2.32 11.47
CA GLY A 113 -18.04 3.26 12.58
C GLY A 113 -16.62 3.43 13.11
N SER A 114 -15.59 3.11 12.33
CA SER A 114 -14.22 3.44 12.71
C SER A 114 -14.04 4.95 12.85
N THR A 115 -13.20 5.39 13.78
CA THR A 115 -13.07 6.82 14.10
C THR A 115 -12.73 7.65 12.86
N ILE A 116 -11.77 7.22 12.06
CA ILE A 116 -11.41 7.94 10.81
C ILE A 116 -12.57 8.01 9.82
N SER A 117 -13.45 7.01 9.80
CA SER A 117 -14.63 6.99 8.92
C SER A 117 -15.73 7.94 9.37
N MET A 118 -15.75 8.32 10.66
CA MET A 118 -16.76 9.19 11.25
C MET A 118 -16.35 10.66 11.31
N LEU A 119 -15.05 10.94 11.38
CA LEU A 119 -14.54 12.31 11.50
C LEU A 119 -14.72 13.08 10.18
N ALA A 120 -15.21 14.30 10.30
CA ALA A 120 -15.31 15.24 9.19
C ALA A 120 -13.98 15.98 8.96
N PRO A 121 -13.73 16.53 7.76
CA PRO A 121 -12.48 17.24 7.46
C PRO A 121 -12.15 18.37 8.44
N GLU A 122 -13.17 19.09 8.94
CA GLU A 122 -13.03 20.22 9.83
C GLU A 122 -12.54 19.84 11.24
N GLU A 123 -12.56 18.56 11.56
CA GLU A 123 -12.07 18.04 12.85
C GLU A 123 -10.54 17.80 12.84
N TYR A 124 -9.91 17.85 11.66
CA TYR A 124 -8.47 17.67 11.50
C TYR A 124 -7.76 19.02 11.34
N ASP A 125 -6.63 19.16 12.01
CA ASP A 125 -5.68 20.27 11.73
C ASP A 125 -4.66 19.79 10.67
N PHE A 126 -5.06 19.83 9.40
CA PHE A 126 -4.21 19.39 8.30
C PHE A 126 -2.94 20.25 8.15
N ASP A 127 -2.97 21.53 8.56
CA ASP A 127 -1.78 22.38 8.54
C ASP A 127 -0.73 21.86 9.53
N ALA A 128 -1.12 21.56 10.76
CA ALA A 128 -0.23 20.99 11.76
C ALA A 128 0.18 19.54 11.42
N MET A 129 -0.71 18.74 10.83
CA MET A 129 -0.42 17.37 10.40
C MET A 129 0.65 17.32 9.30
N LEU A 130 0.62 18.27 8.38
CA LEU A 130 1.54 18.37 7.24
C LEU A 130 2.77 19.23 7.50
N ASP A 131 2.94 19.75 8.71
CA ASP A 131 4.11 20.56 9.05
C ASP A 131 5.40 19.76 8.92
N GLY A 132 6.34 20.26 8.10
CA GLY A 132 7.62 19.61 7.79
C GLY A 132 7.51 18.40 6.83
N VAL A 133 6.31 17.97 6.45
CA VAL A 133 6.12 16.86 5.50
C VAL A 133 6.57 17.27 4.11
N THR A 134 7.29 16.38 3.44
CA THR A 134 7.77 16.57 2.05
C THR A 134 7.05 15.65 1.07
N HIS A 135 6.41 14.60 1.57
CA HIS A 135 5.71 13.61 0.76
C HIS A 135 4.48 13.07 1.53
N LEU A 136 3.32 13.10 0.90
CA LEU A 136 2.07 12.52 1.42
C LEU A 136 1.73 11.26 0.65
N HIS A 137 1.52 10.15 1.36
CA HIS A 137 1.02 8.90 0.79
C HIS A 137 -0.42 8.67 1.19
N LEU A 138 -1.24 8.31 0.19
CA LEU A 138 -2.67 8.04 0.31
C LEU A 138 -3.00 6.70 -0.36
N SER A 139 -4.18 6.15 -0.05
CA SER A 139 -4.73 5.03 -0.80
C SER A 139 -6.22 5.19 -1.10
N GLY A 140 -6.73 4.40 -2.04
CA GLY A 140 -8.16 4.31 -2.34
C GLY A 140 -8.99 3.61 -1.27
N ILE A 141 -8.37 3.08 -0.21
CA ILE A 141 -9.12 2.44 0.90
C ILE A 141 -9.83 3.48 1.75
N THR A 142 -9.11 4.49 2.23
CA THR A 142 -9.67 5.49 3.16
C THR A 142 -10.88 6.23 2.57
N PRO A 143 -10.84 6.78 1.34
CA PRO A 143 -11.99 7.45 0.73
C PRO A 143 -13.17 6.52 0.41
N SER A 144 -12.94 5.20 0.40
CA SER A 144 -13.99 4.21 0.15
C SER A 144 -14.87 3.89 1.35
N LEU A 145 -14.50 4.34 2.57
CA LEU A 145 -15.16 3.96 3.82
C LEU A 145 -16.48 4.67 4.00
N THR A 146 -16.48 6.00 3.88
CA THR A 146 -17.63 6.88 4.06
C THR A 146 -17.45 8.18 3.27
N LYS A 147 -18.51 8.97 3.15
CA LYS A 147 -18.44 10.32 2.58
C LYS A 147 -17.47 11.22 3.35
N ASN A 148 -17.47 11.16 4.69
CA ASN A 148 -16.54 11.95 5.51
C ASN A 148 -15.09 11.56 5.28
N ALA A 149 -14.79 10.27 5.23
CA ALA A 149 -13.44 9.78 4.94
C ALA A 149 -12.96 10.19 3.54
N PHE A 150 -13.86 10.18 2.54
CA PHE A 150 -13.55 10.71 1.21
C PHE A 150 -13.22 12.20 1.26
N LEU A 151 -14.08 13.01 1.91
CA LEU A 151 -13.87 14.46 2.02
C LEU A 151 -12.58 14.79 2.78
N SER A 152 -12.27 14.06 3.85
CA SER A 152 -11.03 14.23 4.61
C SER A 152 -9.79 13.87 3.78
N THR A 153 -9.87 12.78 2.97
CA THR A 153 -8.78 12.39 2.07
C THR A 153 -8.57 13.43 0.96
N LEU A 154 -9.64 13.97 0.41
CA LEU A 154 -9.56 15.05 -0.59
C LEU A 154 -8.96 16.31 0.03
N ALA A 155 -9.45 16.74 1.20
CA ALA A 155 -9.00 17.96 1.86
C ALA A 155 -7.50 17.92 2.23
N ILE A 156 -6.98 16.79 2.74
CA ILE A 156 -5.55 16.66 3.03
C ILE A 156 -4.71 16.62 1.74
N ALA A 157 -5.23 16.02 0.65
CA ALA A 157 -4.57 16.00 -0.65
C ALA A 157 -4.49 17.42 -1.26
N GLU A 158 -5.57 18.18 -1.21
CA GLU A 158 -5.61 19.59 -1.66
C GLU A 158 -4.65 20.44 -0.84
N LYS A 159 -4.66 20.31 0.50
CA LYS A 159 -3.74 21.02 1.38
C LYS A 159 -2.26 20.66 1.09
N ALA A 160 -1.97 19.38 0.82
CA ALA A 160 -0.62 18.97 0.43
C ALA A 160 -0.21 19.57 -0.92
N ALA A 161 -1.12 19.61 -1.90
CA ALA A 161 -0.87 20.25 -3.20
C ALA A 161 -0.61 21.76 -3.06
N GLU A 162 -1.38 22.48 -2.25
CA GLU A 162 -1.16 23.91 -1.92
C GLU A 162 0.24 24.16 -1.33
N LYS A 163 0.72 23.23 -0.51
CA LYS A 163 2.04 23.29 0.13
C LYS A 163 3.19 22.77 -0.77
N ASN A 164 2.91 22.37 -2.01
CA ASN A 164 3.85 21.73 -2.92
C ASN A 164 4.51 20.48 -2.34
N ILE A 165 3.77 19.72 -1.53
CA ILE A 165 4.16 18.40 -1.02
C ILE A 165 3.95 17.38 -2.14
N THR A 166 4.93 16.52 -2.39
CA THR A 166 4.78 15.40 -3.33
C THR A 166 3.69 14.45 -2.86
N ILE A 167 2.79 14.04 -3.73
CA ILE A 167 1.69 13.14 -3.39
C ILE A 167 1.85 11.81 -4.13
N SER A 168 1.82 10.71 -3.39
CA SER A 168 1.66 9.36 -3.95
C SER A 168 0.32 8.77 -3.57
N ILE A 169 -0.28 8.00 -4.46
CA ILE A 169 -1.54 7.32 -4.20
C ILE A 169 -1.49 5.88 -4.72
N ASP A 170 -1.83 4.94 -3.85
CA ASP A 170 -2.15 3.56 -4.23
C ASP A 170 -3.65 3.47 -4.54
N LEU A 171 -4.02 3.12 -5.77
CA LEU A 171 -5.42 3.02 -6.18
C LEU A 171 -6.20 2.02 -5.34
N ASN A 172 -5.60 0.92 -5.00
CA ASN A 172 -6.00 -0.06 -3.98
C ASN A 172 -7.51 -0.32 -3.93
N TYR A 173 -8.11 -0.56 -5.10
CA TYR A 173 -9.56 -0.80 -5.18
C TYR A 173 -9.96 -2.07 -4.43
N ARG A 174 -11.03 -1.97 -3.64
CA ARG A 174 -11.57 -3.10 -2.89
C ARG A 174 -13.05 -3.29 -3.21
N LYS A 175 -13.39 -4.37 -3.89
CA LYS A 175 -14.77 -4.72 -4.33
C LYS A 175 -15.82 -4.74 -3.19
N LYS A 176 -15.39 -4.90 -1.93
CA LYS A 176 -16.27 -4.90 -0.74
C LYS A 176 -16.53 -3.50 -0.18
N LEU A 177 -15.80 -2.48 -0.61
CA LEU A 177 -15.95 -1.08 -0.18
C LEU A 177 -16.71 -0.25 -1.21
N TRP A 178 -16.68 1.08 -1.12
CA TRP A 178 -17.39 2.00 -2.03
C TRP A 178 -18.91 1.80 -2.05
N ASN A 179 -19.53 1.63 -0.88
CA ASN A 179 -20.95 1.34 -0.73
C ASN A 179 -21.70 2.37 0.16
N TRP A 180 -21.08 3.52 0.45
CA TRP A 180 -21.66 4.53 1.34
C TRP A 180 -22.67 5.46 0.66
N GLU A 181 -22.92 5.31 -0.62
CA GLU A 181 -23.97 6.03 -1.35
C GLU A 181 -24.95 5.02 -1.94
N GLU A 182 -26.13 4.98 -1.34
CA GLU A 182 -27.21 4.05 -1.74
C GLU A 182 -27.61 4.26 -3.22
N GLY A 183 -27.82 3.19 -3.95
CA GLY A 183 -28.22 3.24 -5.36
C GLY A 183 -27.09 3.53 -6.35
N THR A 184 -25.88 3.86 -5.90
CA THR A 184 -24.72 4.10 -6.77
C THR A 184 -23.85 2.85 -6.87
N ALA A 185 -23.55 2.42 -8.10
CA ALA A 185 -22.64 1.30 -8.31
C ALA A 185 -21.23 1.63 -7.77
N LYS A 186 -20.57 0.63 -7.15
CA LYS A 186 -19.29 0.81 -6.43
C LYS A 186 -18.18 1.39 -7.31
N ASN A 187 -18.02 0.90 -8.52
CA ASN A 187 -17.05 1.41 -9.46
C ASN A 187 -17.36 2.84 -9.94
N VAL A 188 -18.64 3.20 -10.06
CA VAL A 188 -19.07 4.58 -10.38
C VAL A 188 -18.71 5.52 -9.24
N LEU A 189 -18.98 5.11 -7.99
CA LEU A 189 -18.63 5.88 -6.81
C LEU A 189 -17.10 6.03 -6.68
N ALA A 190 -16.35 4.94 -6.85
CA ALA A 190 -14.90 4.96 -6.85
C ALA A 190 -14.34 5.88 -7.92
N ASN A 191 -14.81 5.77 -9.16
CA ASN A 191 -14.39 6.64 -10.27
C ASN A 191 -14.63 8.12 -9.94
N ARG A 192 -15.83 8.47 -9.46
CA ARG A 192 -16.20 9.85 -9.14
C ARG A 192 -15.31 10.45 -8.04
N CYS A 193 -15.02 9.68 -7.00
CA CYS A 193 -14.18 10.14 -5.88
C CYS A 193 -12.69 10.19 -6.26
N MET A 194 -12.17 9.12 -6.85
CA MET A 194 -10.76 9.04 -7.21
C MET A 194 -10.40 10.01 -8.34
N SER A 195 -11.34 10.36 -9.23
CA SER A 195 -11.16 11.41 -10.24
C SER A 195 -10.97 12.81 -9.67
N GLN A 196 -11.23 13.02 -8.37
CA GLN A 196 -10.92 14.28 -7.68
C GLN A 196 -9.58 14.24 -6.95
N ILE A 197 -9.16 13.06 -6.46
CA ILE A 197 -7.93 12.91 -5.66
C ILE A 197 -6.72 12.63 -6.56
N VAL A 198 -6.84 11.68 -7.50
CA VAL A 198 -5.70 11.21 -8.33
C VAL A 198 -5.06 12.31 -9.20
N PRO A 199 -5.81 13.31 -9.73
CA PRO A 199 -5.20 14.45 -10.44
C PRO A 199 -4.20 15.26 -9.61
N LEU A 200 -4.24 15.15 -8.26
CA LEU A 200 -3.31 15.81 -7.35
C LEU A 200 -2.03 15.01 -7.13
N ALA A 201 -1.96 13.76 -7.59
CA ALA A 201 -0.84 12.86 -7.33
C ALA A 201 0.33 13.07 -8.32
N ASP A 202 1.54 12.97 -7.79
CA ASP A 202 2.80 12.91 -8.55
C ASP A 202 3.21 11.46 -8.87
N ILE A 203 2.76 10.48 -8.04
CA ILE A 203 3.07 9.07 -8.21
C ILE A 203 1.76 8.28 -8.03
N ILE A 204 1.40 7.50 -9.05
CA ILE A 204 0.23 6.62 -9.02
C ILE A 204 0.73 5.17 -8.92
N ILE A 205 0.20 4.44 -7.96
CA ILE A 205 0.55 3.04 -7.71
C ILE A 205 -0.73 2.21 -7.80
N GLY A 206 -0.63 0.99 -8.25
CA GLY A 206 -1.75 0.06 -8.30
C GLY A 206 -1.32 -1.34 -8.70
N ASN A 207 -2.29 -2.23 -8.78
CA ASN A 207 -2.11 -3.55 -9.37
C ASN A 207 -2.70 -3.59 -10.78
N GLU A 208 -2.66 -4.76 -11.38
CA GLU A 208 -3.11 -5.00 -12.76
C GLU A 208 -4.61 -4.71 -12.99
N GLU A 209 -5.46 -4.81 -11.95
CA GLU A 209 -6.92 -4.64 -12.05
C GLU A 209 -7.37 -3.22 -11.67
N ASP A 210 -6.60 -2.50 -10.84
CA ASP A 210 -7.04 -1.23 -10.25
C ASP A 210 -7.36 -0.15 -11.30
N ALA A 211 -6.58 -0.04 -12.37
CA ALA A 211 -6.82 0.93 -13.44
C ALA A 211 -8.14 0.67 -14.17
N SER A 212 -8.49 -0.59 -14.36
CA SER A 212 -9.76 -1.03 -14.94
C SER A 212 -10.91 -0.79 -13.98
N ASP A 213 -10.79 -1.25 -12.74
CA ASP A 213 -11.86 -1.20 -11.74
C ASP A 213 -12.22 0.24 -11.35
N VAL A 214 -11.24 1.15 -11.28
CA VAL A 214 -11.46 2.55 -10.88
C VAL A 214 -11.77 3.45 -12.06
N PHE A 215 -11.04 3.31 -13.17
CA PHE A 215 -11.11 4.27 -14.29
C PHE A 215 -11.59 3.68 -15.60
N GLY A 216 -11.85 2.37 -15.67
CA GLY A 216 -12.22 1.69 -16.90
C GLY A 216 -11.09 1.64 -17.94
N ILE A 217 -9.83 1.79 -17.49
CA ILE A 217 -8.65 1.77 -18.36
C ILE A 217 -8.15 0.35 -18.49
N ASN A 218 -8.20 -0.18 -19.71
CA ASN A 218 -7.77 -1.53 -20.05
C ASN A 218 -6.78 -1.47 -21.22
N ALA A 219 -5.86 -2.42 -21.29
CA ALA A 219 -5.06 -2.62 -22.48
C ALA A 219 -5.93 -3.17 -23.64
N SER A 220 -5.61 -2.78 -24.88
CA SER A 220 -6.42 -3.06 -26.06
C SER A 220 -6.48 -4.55 -26.47
N ASN A 221 -5.55 -5.40 -25.99
CA ASN A 221 -5.39 -6.80 -26.43
C ASN A 221 -5.23 -7.80 -25.28
N THR A 222 -5.74 -7.54 -24.08
CA THR A 222 -5.63 -8.47 -22.95
C THR A 222 -6.87 -9.33 -22.77
N SER A 223 -6.75 -10.61 -23.05
CA SER A 223 -7.51 -11.62 -22.34
C SER A 223 -6.77 -11.93 -21.03
N ILE A 224 -7.12 -11.25 -19.93
CA ILE A 224 -6.62 -11.47 -18.56
C ILE A 224 -6.87 -12.92 -18.08
N GLU A 225 -7.64 -13.70 -18.83
CA GLU A 225 -8.09 -15.05 -18.50
C GLU A 225 -7.00 -16.15 -18.53
N LYS A 226 -5.78 -15.84 -18.97
CA LYS A 226 -4.74 -16.88 -19.17
C LYS A 226 -3.55 -16.86 -18.22
N GLY A 227 -3.49 -15.95 -17.23
CA GLY A 227 -2.38 -15.94 -16.29
C GLY A 227 -0.99 -15.63 -16.88
N GLU A 228 -0.90 -15.34 -18.18
CA GLU A 228 0.33 -14.91 -18.83
C GLU A 228 0.48 -13.39 -18.64
N LEU A 229 1.58 -12.97 -18.01
CA LEU A 229 1.96 -11.58 -17.83
C LEU A 229 2.18 -10.91 -19.18
N ASN A 230 1.21 -10.11 -19.64
CA ASN A 230 1.32 -9.34 -20.86
C ASN A 230 2.07 -8.02 -20.59
N ILE A 231 3.40 -8.04 -20.65
CA ILE A 231 4.28 -6.88 -20.41
C ILE A 231 3.88 -5.65 -21.24
N GLU A 232 3.51 -5.82 -22.49
CA GLU A 232 3.10 -4.71 -23.38
C GLU A 232 1.76 -4.10 -22.94
N GLY A 233 0.83 -4.93 -22.45
CA GLY A 233 -0.44 -4.45 -21.91
C GLY A 233 -0.26 -3.56 -20.68
N TYR A 234 0.70 -3.86 -19.79
CA TYR A 234 0.99 -3.00 -18.63
C TYR A 234 1.58 -1.65 -19.04
N LYS A 235 2.46 -1.62 -20.05
CA LYS A 235 2.98 -0.36 -20.62
C LYS A 235 1.85 0.49 -21.19
N GLU A 236 0.92 -0.12 -21.92
CA GLU A 236 -0.23 0.56 -22.49
C GLU A 236 -1.12 1.16 -21.39
N VAL A 237 -1.46 0.39 -20.35
CA VAL A 237 -2.24 0.88 -19.20
C VAL A 237 -1.55 2.06 -18.52
N ALA A 238 -0.24 1.98 -18.29
CA ALA A 238 0.52 3.07 -17.66
C ALA A 238 0.54 4.32 -18.56
N ALA A 239 0.70 4.15 -19.88
CA ALA A 239 0.65 5.27 -20.82
C ALA A 239 -0.74 5.96 -20.84
N LEU A 240 -1.83 5.18 -20.78
CA LEU A 240 -3.20 5.69 -20.70
C LEU A 240 -3.45 6.43 -19.37
N LEU A 241 -2.97 5.89 -18.23
CA LEU A 241 -3.02 6.57 -16.95
C LEU A 241 -2.23 7.89 -16.97
N SER A 242 -1.02 7.88 -17.57
CA SER A 242 -0.19 9.08 -17.73
C SER A 242 -0.89 10.15 -18.56
N ALA A 243 -1.56 9.76 -19.63
CA ALA A 243 -2.33 10.68 -20.48
C ALA A 243 -3.54 11.26 -19.74
N LYS A 244 -4.20 10.46 -18.90
CA LYS A 244 -5.36 10.89 -18.09
C LYS A 244 -4.94 11.79 -16.92
N PHE A 245 -3.78 11.56 -16.32
CA PHE A 245 -3.28 12.26 -15.14
C PHE A 245 -1.90 12.89 -15.40
N PRO A 246 -1.86 14.03 -16.14
CA PRO A 246 -0.61 14.61 -16.65
C PRO A 246 0.33 15.17 -15.57
N LYS A 247 -0.14 15.34 -14.33
CA LYS A 247 0.71 15.70 -13.19
C LYS A 247 1.59 14.53 -12.73
N ALA A 248 1.17 13.29 -12.98
CA ALA A 248 1.91 12.12 -12.55
C ALA A 248 3.29 12.06 -13.23
N LYS A 249 4.32 11.92 -12.41
CA LYS A 249 5.72 11.71 -12.85
C LYS A 249 6.01 10.23 -13.06
N TYR A 250 5.43 9.40 -12.20
CA TYR A 250 5.62 7.96 -12.21
C TYR A 250 4.30 7.22 -12.05
N ILE A 251 4.19 6.09 -12.75
CA ILE A 251 3.12 5.12 -12.56
C ILE A 251 3.78 3.77 -12.27
N ALA A 252 3.44 3.17 -11.12
CA ALA A 252 3.99 1.90 -10.69
C ALA A 252 2.89 0.85 -10.64
N ILE A 253 3.15 -0.32 -11.22
CA ILE A 253 2.20 -1.44 -11.24
C ILE A 253 2.90 -2.67 -10.67
N THR A 254 2.29 -3.26 -9.62
CA THR A 254 2.72 -4.57 -9.12
C THR A 254 2.28 -5.66 -10.08
N LEU A 255 3.19 -6.58 -10.37
CA LEU A 255 2.95 -7.71 -11.27
C LEU A 255 2.93 -8.99 -10.44
N ARG A 256 1.74 -9.58 -10.27
CA ARG A 256 1.55 -10.76 -9.45
C ARG A 256 0.92 -11.87 -10.26
N GLU A 257 1.55 -13.03 -10.26
CA GLU A 257 0.96 -14.27 -10.72
C GLU A 257 0.72 -15.18 -9.51
N SER A 258 -0.54 -15.40 -9.15
CA SER A 258 -0.92 -16.25 -8.01
C SER A 258 -1.05 -17.69 -8.45
N ILE A 259 -0.09 -18.54 -8.05
CA ILE A 259 -0.06 -19.98 -8.38
C ILE A 259 -0.84 -20.78 -7.32
N SER A 260 -0.64 -20.45 -6.04
CA SER A 260 -1.39 -21.01 -4.93
C SER A 260 -1.53 -20.01 -3.79
N ALA A 261 -2.16 -20.39 -2.68
CA ALA A 261 -2.29 -19.53 -1.51
C ALA A 261 -0.95 -19.16 -0.87
N ASP A 262 0.09 -19.95 -1.07
CA ASP A 262 1.43 -19.77 -0.49
C ASP A 262 2.53 -19.74 -1.57
N HIS A 263 2.16 -19.56 -2.85
CA HIS A 263 3.10 -19.46 -3.96
C HIS A 263 2.69 -18.35 -4.94
N ASN A 264 3.53 -17.35 -5.10
CA ASN A 264 3.39 -16.28 -6.08
C ASN A 264 4.65 -16.13 -6.92
N ASN A 265 4.49 -15.76 -8.19
CA ASN A 265 5.51 -15.03 -8.92
C ASN A 265 5.28 -13.53 -8.71
N TRP A 266 6.34 -12.80 -8.36
CA TRP A 266 6.24 -11.41 -7.91
C TRP A 266 7.25 -10.50 -8.62
N GLY A 267 6.73 -9.42 -9.17
CA GLY A 267 7.52 -8.39 -9.82
C GLY A 267 6.81 -7.05 -9.84
N GLY A 268 7.34 -6.12 -10.63
CA GLY A 268 6.74 -4.80 -10.78
C GLY A 268 7.27 -4.05 -11.99
N MET A 269 6.52 -3.02 -12.36
CA MET A 269 6.86 -2.07 -13.41
C MET A 269 6.80 -0.65 -12.84
N LEU A 270 7.76 0.20 -13.23
CA LEU A 270 7.73 1.64 -13.04
C LEU A 270 7.77 2.31 -14.41
N TYR A 271 6.76 3.12 -14.70
CA TYR A 271 6.68 3.91 -15.92
C TYR A 271 7.08 5.36 -15.59
N ASP A 272 8.12 5.86 -16.24
CA ASP A 272 8.50 7.27 -16.23
C ASP A 272 7.65 8.03 -17.25
N CYS A 273 6.72 8.85 -16.77
CA CYS A 273 5.78 9.58 -17.62
C CYS A 273 6.46 10.63 -18.51
N SER A 274 7.60 11.17 -18.06
CA SER A 274 8.34 12.17 -18.83
C SER A 274 9.16 11.56 -19.97
N ALA A 275 9.85 10.46 -19.69
CA ALA A 275 10.62 9.71 -20.69
C ALA A 275 9.74 8.82 -21.56
N LYS A 276 8.50 8.51 -21.10
CA LYS A 276 7.59 7.51 -21.69
C LYS A 276 8.24 6.13 -21.78
N GLU A 277 8.99 5.76 -20.73
CA GLU A 277 9.76 4.54 -20.65
C GLU A 277 9.30 3.69 -19.46
N ALA A 278 9.24 2.37 -19.65
CA ALA A 278 8.87 1.41 -18.62
C ALA A 278 10.07 0.58 -18.17
N PHE A 279 10.27 0.48 -16.88
CA PHE A 279 11.31 -0.29 -16.20
C PHE A 279 10.66 -1.44 -15.45
N PHE A 280 11.14 -2.66 -15.69
CA PHE A 280 10.63 -3.87 -15.03
C PHE A 280 11.64 -4.43 -14.04
N ALA A 281 11.15 -5.11 -13.01
CA ALA A 281 11.98 -5.83 -12.05
C ALA A 281 11.22 -7.05 -11.47
N PRO A 282 11.96 -8.11 -11.12
CA PRO A 282 13.39 -8.35 -11.33
C PRO A 282 13.73 -8.64 -12.80
N LEU A 283 15.03 -8.57 -13.12
CA LEU A 283 15.54 -8.95 -14.44
C LEU A 283 16.50 -10.13 -14.30
N ALA A 284 16.49 -11.04 -15.27
CA ALA A 284 17.48 -12.07 -15.48
C ALA A 284 18.81 -11.47 -15.99
N ALA A 285 19.85 -12.28 -16.09
CA ALA A 285 21.18 -11.86 -16.55
C ALA A 285 21.20 -11.33 -18.00
N ASP A 286 20.24 -11.75 -18.82
CA ASP A 286 20.04 -11.29 -20.20
C ASP A 286 19.15 -10.04 -20.31
N ASN A 287 18.80 -9.41 -19.16
CA ASN A 287 17.89 -8.28 -19.04
C ASN A 287 16.42 -8.59 -19.40
N THR A 288 16.01 -9.83 -19.50
CA THR A 288 14.60 -10.20 -19.62
C THR A 288 13.92 -10.13 -18.25
N TYR A 289 12.61 -9.82 -18.23
CA TYR A 289 11.83 -9.85 -17.02
C TYR A 289 11.74 -11.28 -16.45
N ALA A 290 12.09 -11.45 -15.18
CA ALA A 290 12.09 -12.73 -14.50
C ALA A 290 11.61 -12.52 -13.05
N PRO A 291 10.32 -12.78 -12.73
CA PRO A 291 9.76 -12.51 -11.42
C PRO A 291 10.44 -13.32 -10.31
N TYR A 292 10.42 -12.79 -9.08
CA TYR A 292 10.77 -13.61 -7.91
C TYR A 292 9.74 -14.70 -7.72
N GLU A 293 10.19 -15.94 -7.70
CA GLU A 293 9.36 -17.08 -7.33
C GLU A 293 9.33 -17.19 -5.80
N ILE A 294 8.22 -16.78 -5.18
CA ILE A 294 8.05 -16.79 -3.72
C ILE A 294 7.23 -18.01 -3.35
N ARG A 295 7.89 -19.01 -2.81
CA ARG A 295 7.29 -20.24 -2.27
C ARG A 295 7.17 -20.12 -0.75
N ASP A 296 6.23 -20.88 -0.16
CA ASP A 296 6.02 -20.92 1.28
C ASP A 296 5.78 -19.54 1.89
N ILE A 297 4.89 -18.75 1.25
CA ILE A 297 4.51 -17.42 1.73
C ILE A 297 4.01 -17.52 3.17
N GLU A 298 4.69 -16.79 4.08
CA GLU A 298 4.30 -16.70 5.48
C GLU A 298 3.06 -15.82 5.65
N ASP A 299 3.07 -14.64 5.01
CA ASP A 299 1.94 -13.72 5.05
C ASP A 299 1.86 -12.87 3.78
N ARG A 300 0.65 -12.76 3.20
CA ARG A 300 0.38 -11.96 2.00
C ARG A 300 0.01 -10.52 2.28
N PHE A 301 -0.40 -10.22 3.53
CA PHE A 301 -0.82 -8.87 3.90
C PHE A 301 0.38 -7.93 3.95
N GLY A 302 0.19 -6.68 3.51
CA GLY A 302 1.23 -5.67 3.49
C GLY A 302 2.27 -5.80 2.37
N GLY A 303 2.16 -6.78 1.45
CA GLY A 303 3.08 -6.92 0.31
C GLY A 303 3.04 -5.71 -0.63
N GLY A 304 1.84 -5.25 -1.02
CA GLY A 304 1.63 -4.03 -1.80
C GLY A 304 2.14 -2.78 -1.07
N ASP A 305 1.84 -2.67 0.23
CA ASP A 305 2.28 -1.53 1.05
C ASP A 305 3.82 -1.48 1.16
N SER A 306 4.46 -2.66 1.26
CA SER A 306 5.93 -2.76 1.25
C SER A 306 6.54 -2.39 -0.09
N PHE A 307 5.86 -2.70 -1.19
CA PHE A 307 6.23 -2.22 -2.52
C PHE A 307 6.15 -0.69 -2.58
N CYS A 308 5.04 -0.10 -2.12
CA CYS A 308 4.87 1.36 -2.05
C CYS A 308 6.00 2.00 -1.22
N ALA A 309 6.25 1.50 0.00
CA ALA A 309 7.30 2.02 0.86
C ALA A 309 8.69 1.91 0.24
N GLY A 310 9.01 0.75 -0.36
CA GLY A 310 10.28 0.53 -1.05
C GLY A 310 10.48 1.47 -2.24
N LEU A 311 9.44 1.68 -3.04
CA LEU A 311 9.46 2.62 -4.17
C LEU A 311 9.70 4.05 -3.71
N LEU A 312 8.92 4.51 -2.72
CA LEU A 312 9.05 5.87 -2.18
C LEU A 312 10.41 6.08 -1.51
N PHE A 313 10.92 5.08 -0.79
CA PHE A 313 12.26 5.14 -0.19
C PHE A 313 13.35 5.25 -1.26
N ALA A 314 13.30 4.42 -2.29
CA ALA A 314 14.29 4.42 -3.36
C ALA A 314 14.28 5.71 -4.17
N LEU A 315 13.11 6.21 -4.58
CA LEU A 315 12.98 7.47 -5.32
C LEU A 315 13.49 8.69 -4.54
N ASN A 316 13.52 8.61 -3.20
CA ASN A 316 14.03 9.66 -2.31
C ASN A 316 15.46 9.40 -1.80
N THR A 317 16.12 8.35 -2.29
CA THR A 317 17.50 7.99 -1.92
C THR A 317 18.40 8.15 -3.14
N GLU A 318 19.41 9.03 -3.08
CA GLU A 318 20.22 9.46 -4.22
C GLU A 318 20.77 8.29 -5.06
N GLU A 319 21.37 7.30 -4.41
CA GLU A 319 21.97 6.14 -5.08
C GLU A 319 20.97 5.12 -5.62
N LEU A 320 19.68 5.24 -5.26
CA LEU A 320 18.59 4.35 -5.69
C LEU A 320 17.57 5.04 -6.59
N SER A 321 17.66 6.37 -6.79
CA SER A 321 16.60 7.21 -7.35
C SER A 321 16.37 7.05 -8.85
N THR A 322 17.26 6.34 -9.58
CA THR A 322 16.97 6.02 -10.99
C THR A 322 15.75 5.09 -11.07
N PRO A 323 14.86 5.27 -12.08
CA PRO A 323 13.66 4.43 -12.21
C PRO A 323 13.95 2.92 -12.18
N ALA A 324 15.02 2.49 -12.85
CA ALA A 324 15.45 1.09 -12.86
C ALA A 324 15.85 0.57 -11.47
N ASN A 325 16.58 1.36 -10.68
CA ASN A 325 16.96 0.97 -9.32
C ASN A 325 15.77 1.05 -8.37
N ALA A 326 14.92 2.06 -8.51
CA ALA A 326 13.77 2.27 -7.64
C ALA A 326 12.77 1.09 -7.75
N ILE A 327 12.47 0.62 -8.96
CA ILE A 327 11.59 -0.53 -9.13
C ILE A 327 12.23 -1.83 -8.61
N ARG A 328 13.53 -2.03 -8.82
CA ARG A 328 14.23 -3.21 -8.30
C ARG A 328 14.20 -3.24 -6.78
N PHE A 329 14.42 -2.11 -6.12
CA PHE A 329 14.36 -1.99 -4.67
C PHE A 329 12.94 -2.23 -4.15
N ALA A 330 11.92 -1.63 -4.77
CA ALA A 330 10.52 -1.79 -4.39
C ALA A 330 10.06 -3.26 -4.45
N VAL A 331 10.39 -3.95 -5.54
CA VAL A 331 10.02 -5.36 -5.72
C VAL A 331 10.75 -6.25 -4.72
N ALA A 332 12.03 -5.99 -4.45
CA ALA A 332 12.81 -6.75 -3.47
C ALA A 332 12.27 -6.55 -2.04
N ALA A 333 11.93 -5.33 -1.64
CA ALA A 333 11.34 -5.04 -0.34
C ALA A 333 10.00 -5.78 -0.15
N SER A 334 9.16 -5.76 -1.17
CA SER A 334 7.89 -6.46 -1.17
C SER A 334 8.04 -7.99 -1.18
N ALA A 335 9.00 -8.53 -1.92
CA ALA A 335 9.28 -9.96 -1.92
C ALA A 335 9.69 -10.46 -0.52
N LEU A 336 10.56 -9.74 0.18
CA LEU A 336 10.96 -10.07 1.56
C LEU A 336 9.76 -10.03 2.52
N LYS A 337 8.82 -9.09 2.33
CA LYS A 337 7.62 -9.01 3.18
C LYS A 337 6.80 -10.32 3.16
N HIS A 338 6.74 -11.02 2.06
CA HIS A 338 6.02 -12.30 1.97
C HIS A 338 6.58 -13.38 2.89
N THR A 339 7.79 -13.21 3.42
CA THR A 339 8.46 -14.12 4.34
C THR A 339 8.30 -13.73 5.82
N ILE A 340 7.53 -12.69 6.11
CA ILE A 340 7.37 -12.10 7.44
C ILE A 340 5.90 -12.13 7.83
N SER A 341 5.60 -12.69 9.02
CA SER A 341 4.26 -12.73 9.59
C SER A 341 3.77 -11.33 9.99
N GLY A 342 2.47 -11.06 9.88
CA GLY A 342 1.85 -9.77 10.15
C GLY A 342 1.88 -8.84 8.94
N ASP A 343 1.34 -7.63 9.09
CA ASP A 343 1.21 -6.68 7.97
C ASP A 343 2.48 -5.86 7.72
N TYR A 344 3.29 -5.64 8.77
CA TYR A 344 4.48 -4.79 8.67
C TYR A 344 5.67 -5.51 8.04
N ASN A 345 6.44 -4.77 7.27
CA ASN A 345 7.73 -5.24 6.77
C ASN A 345 8.84 -4.87 7.75
N PHE A 346 9.49 -5.88 8.31
CA PHE A 346 10.62 -5.72 9.22
C PHE A 346 11.99 -5.86 8.52
N SER A 347 12.01 -5.92 7.19
CA SER A 347 13.28 -6.01 6.44
C SER A 347 14.06 -4.71 6.53
N SER A 348 15.34 -4.82 6.79
CA SER A 348 16.28 -3.69 6.72
C SER A 348 16.64 -3.32 5.27
N ARG A 349 17.08 -2.08 5.06
CA ARG A 349 17.62 -1.62 3.77
C ARG A 349 18.70 -2.58 3.24
N LYS A 350 19.59 -3.06 4.11
CA LYS A 350 20.69 -3.97 3.73
C LYS A 350 20.18 -5.30 3.17
N GLU A 351 19.14 -5.88 3.76
CA GLU A 351 18.52 -7.12 3.27
C GLU A 351 17.87 -6.90 1.91
N VAL A 352 17.15 -5.80 1.72
CA VAL A 352 16.54 -5.45 0.44
C VAL A 352 17.60 -5.25 -0.66
N GLU A 353 18.66 -4.50 -0.38
CA GLU A 353 19.76 -4.31 -1.34
C GLU A 353 20.50 -5.62 -1.65
N SER A 354 20.61 -6.52 -0.67
CA SER A 354 21.21 -7.84 -0.87
C SER A 354 20.39 -8.69 -1.84
N LEU A 355 19.05 -8.75 -1.64
CA LEU A 355 18.16 -9.46 -2.57
C LEU A 355 18.17 -8.81 -3.96
N MET A 356 18.13 -7.49 -4.04
CA MET A 356 18.19 -6.72 -5.29
C MET A 356 19.46 -7.03 -6.11
N LYS A 357 20.59 -7.37 -5.44
CA LYS A 357 21.85 -7.77 -6.05
C LYS A 357 21.93 -9.26 -6.38
N GLY A 358 20.86 -10.01 -6.21
CA GLY A 358 20.76 -11.43 -6.54
C GLY A 358 21.19 -12.39 -5.42
N SER A 359 21.40 -11.90 -4.19
CA SER A 359 21.75 -12.76 -3.05
C SER A 359 20.48 -13.36 -2.42
N ALA A 360 19.91 -14.36 -3.07
CA ALA A 360 18.69 -15.07 -2.62
C ALA A 360 19.01 -16.36 -1.81
N SER A 361 20.25 -16.56 -1.36
CA SER A 361 20.70 -17.85 -0.80
C SER A 361 20.23 -18.13 0.64
N GLY A 362 19.59 -17.16 1.32
CA GLY A 362 19.16 -17.32 2.73
C GLY A 362 20.31 -17.60 3.73
N ARG A 363 21.57 -17.37 3.35
CA ARG A 363 22.72 -17.61 4.24
C ARG A 363 22.74 -16.63 5.40
N VAL A 364 23.13 -17.12 6.58
CA VAL A 364 23.31 -16.28 7.78
C VAL A 364 24.26 -15.13 7.46
N GLN A 365 23.77 -13.91 7.60
CA GLN A 365 24.60 -12.70 7.54
C GLN A 365 25.27 -12.51 8.90
N ARG A 366 26.62 -12.44 8.92
CA ARG A 366 27.43 -12.21 10.13
C ARG A 366 28.04 -10.81 10.10
#